data_cf7b46d44013474b53f16db13ff4cf0b
#
_entry.id   cf7b46d44013474b53f16db13ff4cf0b
#
_cell.length_a   1.000
_cell.length_b   1.000
_cell.length_c   1.000
_cell.angle_alpha   90.00
_cell.angle_beta   90.00
_cell.angle_gamma   90.00
#
_symmetry.space_group_name_H-M   'P 1'
#
loop_
_entity.id
_entity.type
_entity.pdbx_description
1 polymer ?
#
loop_
_entity_poly.entity_id
_entity_poly.type
_entity_poly.pdbx_seq_one_letter_code
_entity_poly.pdbx_strand_id
1 'polypeptide(L)'
;MLRIKFAKLILFLITLSFFISCSKTEDDKTKSTSSFAPPSWIQGAWVDNVSSSTKNGYKFDSSDVYLVIFGNVTAGYVAAGLSMTELTSTDSAFSYSYPISGTSGETSFSGTVTLAFTKETTSTIGLTGNSTTSYISVVEGTYTKDTSL
;
A
#
# COMPACT_ATOMS: atom_id res chain seq x y z
N MET A 1 -29.77 20.77 -41.44
CA MET A 1 -28.91 21.17 -40.29
C MET A 1 -28.21 20.01 -39.54
N LEU A 2 -28.42 18.75 -39.92
CA LEU A 2 -27.82 17.59 -39.21
C LEU A 2 -26.39 17.26 -39.70
N ARG A 3 -26.03 17.58 -40.91
CA ARG A 3 -24.74 17.20 -41.53
C ARG A 3 -23.52 17.94 -40.94
N ILE A 4 -23.69 19.14 -40.40
CA ILE A 4 -22.58 19.96 -39.87
C ILE A 4 -22.14 19.46 -38.47
N LYS A 5 -23.04 18.85 -37.72
CA LYS A 5 -22.72 18.32 -36.35
C LYS A 5 -21.88 17.04 -36.42
N PHE A 6 -22.09 16.22 -37.46
CA PHE A 6 -21.30 15.00 -37.66
C PHE A 6 -19.85 15.28 -38.06
N ALA A 7 -19.64 16.29 -38.94
CA ALA A 7 -18.29 16.67 -39.35
C ALA A 7 -17.44 17.21 -38.19
N LYS A 8 -18.04 17.98 -37.27
CA LYS A 8 -17.35 18.45 -36.05
C LYS A 8 -17.05 17.34 -35.07
N LEU A 9 -17.92 16.35 -34.97
CA LEU A 9 -17.70 15.20 -34.08
C LEU A 9 -16.58 14.28 -34.58
N ILE A 10 -16.53 14.06 -35.89
CA ILE A 10 -15.47 13.26 -36.54
C ILE A 10 -14.12 13.98 -36.43
N LEU A 11 -14.08 15.30 -36.61
CA LEU A 11 -12.86 16.09 -36.47
C LEU A 11 -12.33 16.09 -35.02
N PHE A 12 -13.23 16.08 -34.03
CA PHE A 12 -12.85 16.00 -32.61
C PHE A 12 -12.29 14.62 -32.24
N LEU A 13 -12.83 13.54 -32.82
CA LEU A 13 -12.34 12.18 -32.64
C LEU A 13 -10.97 11.95 -33.29
N ILE A 14 -10.68 12.60 -34.40
CA ILE A 14 -9.39 12.49 -35.09
C ILE A 14 -8.29 13.25 -34.36
N THR A 15 -8.60 14.37 -33.72
CA THR A 15 -7.61 15.13 -32.92
C THR A 15 -7.23 14.45 -31.62
N LEU A 16 -8.07 13.55 -31.08
CA LEU A 16 -7.76 12.81 -29.86
C LEU A 16 -6.81 11.62 -30.08
N SER A 17 -6.63 11.20 -31.33
CA SER A 17 -5.79 10.04 -31.69
C SER A 17 -4.29 10.35 -31.79
N PHE A 18 -3.88 11.62 -31.72
CA PHE A 18 -2.47 12.02 -31.91
C PHE A 18 -1.67 12.15 -30.61
N PHE A 19 -2.27 11.92 -29.44
CA PHE A 19 -1.55 12.01 -28.16
C PHE A 19 -1.05 10.67 -27.61
N ILE A 20 -1.18 9.57 -28.35
CA ILE A 20 -0.54 8.30 -28.00
C ILE A 20 0.74 8.14 -28.84
N SER A 21 1.60 9.14 -28.81
CA SER A 21 3.00 8.96 -29.15
C SER A 21 3.74 8.66 -27.84
N CYS A 22 3.66 7.42 -27.41
CA CYS A 22 4.56 6.89 -26.41
C CYS A 22 5.94 6.81 -27.06
N SER A 23 6.72 7.86 -26.93
CA SER A 23 8.16 7.83 -27.15
C SER A 23 8.71 6.82 -26.14
N LYS A 24 9.07 5.63 -26.64
CA LYS A 24 9.98 4.74 -25.92
C LYS A 24 11.33 5.44 -25.83
N THR A 25 11.49 6.26 -24.84
CA THR A 25 12.79 6.49 -24.27
C THR A 25 12.99 5.31 -23.32
N GLU A 26 13.91 4.45 -23.66
CA GLU A 26 14.51 3.51 -22.72
C GLU A 26 15.29 4.35 -21.72
N ASP A 27 14.61 5.05 -20.84
CA ASP A 27 15.19 5.47 -19.58
C ASP A 27 15.26 4.19 -18.74
N ASP A 28 16.48 3.75 -18.60
CA ASP A 28 16.93 2.81 -17.59
C ASP A 28 16.36 3.27 -16.22
N LYS A 29 15.08 2.90 -15.97
CA LYS A 29 14.54 2.93 -14.65
C LYS A 29 15.37 1.93 -13.89
N THR A 30 16.47 2.41 -13.30
CA THR A 30 17.09 1.79 -12.16
C THR A 30 15.93 1.45 -11.23
N LYS A 31 15.47 0.21 -11.32
CA LYS A 31 14.47 -0.36 -10.41
C LYS A 31 15.16 -0.24 -9.06
N SER A 32 14.82 0.81 -8.33
CA SER A 32 15.16 0.91 -6.92
C SER A 32 14.64 -0.40 -6.33
N THR A 33 15.51 -1.37 -6.18
CA THR A 33 15.23 -2.57 -5.43
C THR A 33 15.07 -2.05 -4.02
N SER A 34 13.83 -1.74 -3.65
CA SER A 34 13.45 -1.54 -2.28
C SER A 34 14.05 -2.72 -1.52
N SER A 35 14.94 -2.45 -0.58
CA SER A 35 15.51 -3.48 0.31
C SER A 35 14.48 -3.94 1.35
N PHE A 36 13.21 -3.60 1.16
CA PHE A 36 12.13 -4.01 2.03
C PHE A 36 11.93 -5.52 1.94
N ALA A 37 12.27 -6.22 3.01
CA ALA A 37 12.31 -7.68 3.08
C ALA A 37 11.78 -8.17 4.42
N PRO A 38 10.43 -8.25 4.59
CA PRO A 38 9.83 -8.76 5.81
C PRO A 38 10.39 -10.14 6.21
N PRO A 39 10.88 -10.32 7.45
CA PRO A 39 11.45 -11.58 7.89
C PRO A 39 10.40 -12.69 7.87
N SER A 40 10.83 -13.93 7.70
CA SER A 40 9.94 -15.08 7.47
C SER A 40 8.91 -15.29 8.57
N TRP A 41 9.22 -14.93 9.82
CA TRP A 41 8.30 -15.11 10.95
C TRP A 41 7.05 -14.23 10.87
N ILE A 42 7.13 -13.05 10.20
CA ILE A 42 5.97 -12.15 10.06
C ILE A 42 5.17 -12.45 8.79
N GLN A 43 5.70 -13.22 7.85
CA GLN A 43 5.02 -13.52 6.59
C GLN A 43 3.70 -14.28 6.81
N GLY A 44 2.69 -13.92 5.99
CA GLY A 44 1.30 -14.35 6.12
C GLY A 44 0.37 -13.22 6.52
N ALA A 45 -0.89 -13.54 6.77
CA ALA A 45 -1.91 -12.57 7.15
C ALA A 45 -2.09 -12.53 8.68
N TRP A 46 -2.26 -11.33 9.22
CA TRP A 46 -2.42 -11.03 10.63
C TRP A 46 -3.61 -10.08 10.78
N VAL A 47 -4.63 -10.47 11.51
CA VAL A 47 -5.89 -9.75 11.61
C VAL A 47 -6.32 -9.52 13.06
N ASP A 48 -7.11 -8.48 13.26
CA ASP A 48 -7.66 -8.09 14.56
C ASP A 48 -8.64 -9.15 15.11
N ASN A 49 -9.37 -9.84 14.23
CA ASN A 49 -10.32 -10.87 14.62
C ASN A 49 -10.50 -11.92 13.51
N VAL A 50 -9.89 -13.09 13.68
CA VAL A 50 -9.96 -14.19 12.67
C VAL A 50 -11.36 -14.76 12.45
N SER A 51 -12.25 -14.63 13.42
CA SER A 51 -13.63 -15.14 13.36
C SER A 51 -14.61 -14.15 12.72
N SER A 52 -14.18 -12.91 12.48
CA SER A 52 -15.02 -11.88 11.89
C SER A 52 -15.02 -11.95 10.37
N SER A 53 -16.16 -11.66 9.75
CA SER A 53 -16.25 -11.39 8.32
C SER A 53 -15.69 -10.01 7.93
N THR A 54 -15.49 -9.13 8.90
CA THR A 54 -14.99 -7.76 8.73
C THR A 54 -13.59 -7.58 9.32
N LYS A 55 -12.79 -8.64 9.28
CA LYS A 55 -11.42 -8.63 9.80
C LYS A 55 -10.54 -7.61 9.07
N ASN A 56 -9.72 -6.89 9.83
CA ASN A 56 -8.77 -5.92 9.31
C ASN A 56 -7.37 -6.25 9.81
N GLY A 57 -6.35 -5.83 9.08
CA GLY A 57 -4.99 -6.09 9.48
C GLY A 57 -3.98 -5.95 8.36
N TYR A 58 -2.97 -6.81 8.38
CA TYR A 58 -1.82 -6.75 7.47
C TYR A 58 -1.50 -8.15 6.93
N LYS A 59 -1.04 -8.19 5.68
CA LYS A 59 -0.44 -9.39 5.12
C LYS A 59 0.96 -9.05 4.61
N PHE A 60 1.91 -9.92 4.89
CA PHE A 60 3.29 -9.78 4.45
C PHE A 60 3.68 -10.95 3.55
N ASP A 61 4.42 -10.67 2.51
CA ASP A 61 5.22 -11.66 1.80
C ASP A 61 6.73 -11.33 1.96
N SER A 62 7.59 -11.91 1.13
CA SER A 62 9.03 -11.72 1.21
C SER A 62 9.51 -10.34 0.72
N SER A 63 8.64 -9.51 0.15
CA SER A 63 9.02 -8.27 -0.53
C SER A 63 8.02 -7.13 -0.39
N ASP A 64 6.84 -7.39 0.17
CA ASP A 64 5.77 -6.41 0.24
C ASP A 64 4.90 -6.55 1.50
N VAL A 65 4.12 -5.52 1.75
CA VAL A 65 3.06 -5.50 2.76
C VAL A 65 1.75 -5.05 2.15
N TYR A 66 0.67 -5.67 2.57
CA TYR A 66 -0.69 -5.44 2.10
C TYR A 66 -1.58 -5.09 3.30
N LEU A 67 -2.57 -4.23 3.10
CA LEU A 67 -3.65 -4.12 4.08
C LEU A 67 -4.67 -5.24 3.87
N VAL A 68 -5.22 -5.71 4.96
CA VAL A 68 -6.45 -6.50 4.98
C VAL A 68 -7.58 -5.58 5.44
N ILE A 69 -8.58 -5.38 4.60
CA ILE A 69 -9.72 -4.52 4.88
C ILE A 69 -11.00 -5.31 4.64
N PHE A 70 -11.81 -5.50 5.68
CA PHE A 70 -13.02 -6.30 5.62
C PHE A 70 -12.79 -7.70 5.03
N GLY A 71 -11.67 -8.34 5.40
CA GLY A 71 -11.29 -9.66 4.92
C GLY A 71 -10.72 -9.71 3.49
N ASN A 72 -10.57 -8.57 2.83
CA ASN A 72 -9.98 -8.49 1.48
C ASN A 72 -8.55 -7.97 1.55
N VAL A 73 -7.65 -8.62 0.82
CA VAL A 73 -6.26 -8.18 0.68
C VAL A 73 -6.18 -7.10 -0.40
N THR A 74 -5.60 -5.94 -0.07
CA THR A 74 -5.42 -4.82 -1.01
C THR A 74 -4.23 -5.06 -1.96
N ALA A 75 -3.92 -4.09 -2.82
CA ALA A 75 -2.64 -4.05 -3.54
C ALA A 75 -1.47 -3.87 -2.55
N GLY A 76 -0.31 -4.45 -2.87
CA GLY A 76 0.91 -4.30 -2.08
C GLY A 76 1.45 -2.88 -2.12
N TYR A 77 2.01 -2.42 -1.04
CA TYR A 77 2.53 -1.05 -0.92
C TYR A 77 3.74 -0.83 -1.81
N VAL A 78 4.70 -1.77 -1.80
CA VAL A 78 5.88 -1.70 -2.68
C VAL A 78 5.49 -1.81 -4.14
N ALA A 79 4.58 -2.74 -4.47
CA ALA A 79 4.04 -2.89 -5.82
C ALA A 79 3.28 -1.64 -6.30
N ALA A 80 2.63 -0.91 -5.40
CA ALA A 80 1.98 0.37 -5.68
C ALA A 80 2.96 1.55 -5.77
N GLY A 81 4.27 1.33 -5.58
CA GLY A 81 5.31 2.34 -5.69
C GLY A 81 5.58 3.14 -4.42
N LEU A 82 5.07 2.72 -3.25
CA LEU A 82 5.42 3.35 -1.99
C LEU A 82 6.88 3.02 -1.63
N SER A 83 7.62 4.07 -1.23
CA SER A 83 8.98 3.92 -0.72
C SER A 83 8.95 3.46 0.73
N MET A 84 9.15 2.17 0.95
CA MET A 84 9.22 1.58 2.29
C MET A 84 10.64 1.66 2.82
N THR A 85 10.81 2.09 4.07
CA THR A 85 12.10 2.11 4.77
C THR A 85 12.03 1.13 5.93
N GLU A 86 12.78 0.05 5.84
CA GLU A 86 12.95 -0.90 6.95
C GLU A 86 13.81 -0.26 8.04
N LEU A 87 13.33 -0.29 9.28
CA LEU A 87 13.99 0.29 10.44
C LEU A 87 14.59 -0.78 11.35
N THR A 88 13.91 -1.90 11.51
CA THR A 88 14.33 -3.04 12.32
C THR A 88 13.89 -4.33 11.68
N SER A 89 14.78 -5.32 11.63
CA SER A 89 14.46 -6.68 11.17
C SER A 89 15.29 -7.68 11.99
N THR A 90 14.61 -8.38 12.87
CA THR A 90 15.17 -9.42 13.74
C THR A 90 14.26 -10.65 13.78
N ASP A 91 14.62 -11.67 14.52
CA ASP A 91 13.80 -12.89 14.67
C ASP A 91 12.50 -12.67 15.47
N SER A 92 12.34 -11.50 16.11
CA SER A 92 11.18 -11.21 16.96
C SER A 92 10.64 -9.78 16.82
N ALA A 93 11.31 -8.91 16.09
CA ALA A 93 10.85 -7.55 15.87
C ALA A 93 11.06 -7.14 14.41
N PHE A 94 10.06 -6.48 13.84
CA PHE A 94 10.11 -5.93 12.49
C PHE A 94 9.44 -4.56 12.50
N SER A 95 10.11 -3.55 11.96
CA SER A 95 9.51 -2.21 11.86
C SER A 95 9.90 -1.53 10.55
N TYR A 96 9.00 -0.71 10.06
CA TYR A 96 9.21 0.07 8.85
C TYR A 96 8.46 1.39 8.90
N SER A 97 8.87 2.31 8.03
CA SER A 97 8.18 3.58 7.81
C SER A 97 7.93 3.80 6.32
N TYR A 98 6.91 4.60 6.03
CA TYR A 98 6.60 5.03 4.67
C TYR A 98 5.99 6.44 4.66
N PRO A 99 6.23 7.21 3.59
CA PRO A 99 5.63 8.52 3.42
C PRO A 99 4.16 8.39 3.03
N ILE A 100 3.37 9.33 3.50
CA ILE A 100 1.96 9.50 3.09
C ILE A 100 1.70 10.94 2.70
N SER A 101 0.80 11.13 1.75
CA SER A 101 0.29 12.44 1.38
C SER A 101 -1.13 12.31 0.84
N GLY A 102 -1.90 13.36 0.95
CA GLY A 102 -3.27 13.39 0.46
C GLY A 102 -3.93 14.74 0.66
N THR A 103 -5.22 14.79 0.38
CA THR A 103 -6.06 15.96 0.64
C THR A 103 -7.31 15.54 1.41
N SER A 104 -7.71 16.37 2.37
CA SER A 104 -8.96 16.23 3.10
C SER A 104 -9.73 17.54 2.98
N GLY A 105 -10.78 17.54 2.16
CA GLY A 105 -11.44 18.77 1.72
C GLY A 105 -10.46 19.64 0.91
N GLU A 106 -10.26 20.89 1.34
CA GLU A 106 -9.31 21.81 0.70
C GLU A 106 -7.89 21.78 1.32
N THR A 107 -7.68 20.96 2.36
CA THR A 107 -6.40 20.90 3.09
C THR A 107 -5.55 19.73 2.59
N SER A 108 -4.37 20.05 2.07
CA SER A 108 -3.35 19.04 1.76
C SER A 108 -2.57 18.66 3.02
N PHE A 109 -2.24 17.39 3.15
CA PHE A 109 -1.40 16.89 4.22
C PHE A 109 -0.29 16.00 3.68
N SER A 110 0.81 15.94 4.42
CA SER A 110 1.90 15.00 4.20
C SER A 110 2.47 14.56 5.54
N GLY A 111 3.08 13.39 5.56
CA GLY A 111 3.67 12.87 6.79
C GLY A 111 4.34 11.54 6.57
N THR A 112 4.74 10.90 7.67
CA THR A 112 5.33 9.57 7.70
C THR A 112 4.55 8.71 8.69
N VAL A 113 4.23 7.50 8.29
CA VAL A 113 3.71 6.46 9.17
C VAL A 113 4.85 5.52 9.52
N THR A 114 4.96 5.16 10.79
CA THR A 114 5.89 4.15 11.30
C THR A 114 5.10 3.06 11.99
N LEU A 115 5.36 1.82 11.64
CA LEU A 115 4.75 0.63 12.22
C LEU A 115 5.84 -0.28 12.78
N ALA A 116 5.60 -0.82 13.98
CA ALA A 116 6.49 -1.74 14.65
C ALA A 116 5.72 -2.98 15.14
N PHE A 117 6.18 -4.13 14.70
CA PHE A 117 5.61 -5.43 14.97
C PHE A 117 6.53 -6.22 15.88
N THR A 118 5.97 -6.81 16.93
CA THR A 118 6.68 -7.68 17.87
C THR A 118 6.06 -9.06 17.85
N LYS A 119 6.87 -10.09 17.69
CA LYS A 119 6.43 -11.48 17.78
C LYS A 119 6.11 -11.83 19.23
N GLU A 120 4.85 -12.07 19.54
CA GLU A 120 4.39 -12.50 20.87
C GLU A 120 4.40 -14.02 20.97
N THR A 121 3.83 -14.69 19.96
CA THR A 121 3.81 -16.14 19.84
C THR A 121 4.00 -16.57 18.38
N THR A 122 3.81 -17.84 18.05
CA THR A 122 3.79 -18.31 16.65
C THR A 122 2.54 -17.89 15.90
N SER A 123 1.48 -17.47 16.60
CA SER A 123 0.17 -17.13 16.05
C SER A 123 -0.32 -15.74 16.42
N THR A 124 0.44 -14.97 17.20
CA THR A 124 0.10 -13.60 17.58
C THR A 124 1.28 -12.65 17.44
N ILE A 125 1.00 -11.42 17.03
CA ILE A 125 1.94 -10.31 16.99
C ILE A 125 1.33 -9.08 17.65
N GLY A 126 2.14 -8.30 18.33
CA GLY A 126 1.80 -6.95 18.78
C GLY A 126 2.13 -5.93 17.72
N LEU A 127 1.26 -4.95 17.51
CA LEU A 127 1.50 -3.79 16.67
C LEU A 127 1.47 -2.53 17.51
N THR A 128 2.50 -1.72 17.37
CA THR A 128 2.53 -0.32 17.80
C THR A 128 2.93 0.57 16.62
N GLY A 129 2.60 1.86 16.68
CA GLY A 129 2.99 2.76 15.61
C GLY A 129 2.58 4.19 15.85
N ASN A 130 3.08 5.06 14.99
CA ASN A 130 2.76 6.47 15.00
C ASN A 130 2.62 7.05 13.59
N SER A 131 2.03 8.22 13.54
CA SER A 131 1.97 9.03 12.34
C SER A 131 2.38 10.46 12.69
N THR A 132 3.16 11.10 11.82
CA THR A 132 3.53 12.51 11.99
C THR A 132 2.42 13.48 11.56
N THR A 133 1.29 12.96 11.06
CA THR A 133 0.10 13.74 10.72
C THR A 133 -1.11 13.27 11.50
N SER A 134 -1.97 14.20 11.90
CA SER A 134 -3.23 13.90 12.60
C SER A 134 -4.32 13.29 11.71
N TYR A 135 -4.10 13.27 10.39
CA TYR A 135 -5.06 12.68 9.44
C TYR A 135 -5.03 11.15 9.37
N ILE A 136 -3.98 10.52 9.90
CA ILE A 136 -3.83 9.06 9.94
C ILE A 136 -3.58 8.63 11.38
N SER A 137 -4.37 7.67 11.84
CA SER A 137 -4.18 6.99 13.11
C SER A 137 -3.78 5.55 12.87
N VAL A 138 -2.79 5.06 13.60
CA VAL A 138 -2.43 3.64 13.64
C VAL A 138 -3.31 2.95 14.66
N VAL A 139 -3.93 1.85 14.27
CA VAL A 139 -4.69 1.00 15.21
C VAL A 139 -3.73 0.00 15.84
N GLU A 140 -3.32 0.30 17.05
CA GLU A 140 -2.42 -0.55 17.83
C GLU A 140 -3.16 -1.74 18.46
N GLY A 141 -2.47 -2.81 18.74
CA GLY A 141 -3.05 -3.98 19.40
C GLY A 141 -2.39 -5.30 19.03
N THR A 142 -2.99 -6.37 19.46
CA THR A 142 -2.58 -7.74 19.14
C THR A 142 -3.35 -8.24 17.92
N TYR A 143 -2.62 -8.80 16.97
CA TYR A 143 -3.14 -9.39 15.74
C TYR A 143 -2.87 -10.88 15.72
N THR A 144 -3.82 -11.65 15.25
CA THR A 144 -3.76 -13.12 15.18
C THR A 144 -3.54 -13.58 13.74
N LYS A 145 -2.74 -14.62 13.59
CA LYS A 145 -2.45 -15.21 12.27
C LYS A 145 -3.70 -15.82 11.65
N ASP A 146 -4.01 -15.42 10.43
CA ASP A 146 -5.09 -15.95 9.63
C ASP A 146 -4.54 -16.77 8.47
N THR A 147 -4.83 -18.06 8.47
CA THR A 147 -4.38 -18.99 7.42
C THR A 147 -5.35 -19.11 6.25
N SER A 148 -6.47 -18.40 6.30
CA SER A 148 -7.49 -18.39 5.24
C SER A 148 -7.30 -17.28 4.21
N LEU A 149 -6.37 -16.34 4.44
CA LEU A 149 -6.03 -15.19 3.59
C LEU A 149 -4.63 -15.38 2.90
#